data_832cf4465772b583d8c3123507ac2da1
#
_entry.id   832cf4465772b583d8c3123507ac2da1
#
_cell.length_a   1.000
_cell.length_b   1.000
_cell.length_c   1.000
_cell.angle_alpha   90.00
_cell.angle_beta   90.00
_cell.angle_gamma   90.00
#
_symmetry.space_group_name_H-M   'P 1'
#
loop_
_entity.id
_entity.type
_entity.pdbx_description
1 polymer ?
#
loop_
_entity_poly.entity_id
_entity_poly.type
_entity_poly.pdbx_seq_one_letter_code
_entity_poly.pdbx_strand_id
1 'polypeptide(L)'
;RGVSYCATCDGMLYRGKRAAVIGLAADAPAEADFLREIGCDVQYYDGKKHRFEIRGAERADTLVVDGAAQPADVIFVLRAGFAADTLLPGIATEKSHIVVDESYAASIPGVFAAGDCTGAPYQIPAAVGEGNRAALSVVRWLRNA
;
A
#
# COMPACT_ATOMS: atom_id res chain seq x y z
N ARG A 1 1.73 -15.73 -6.67
CA ARG A 1 2.94 -15.79 -5.82
C ARG A 1 4.09 -15.04 -6.49
N GLY A 2 5.07 -14.52 -5.70
CA GLY A 2 6.25 -13.84 -6.23
C GLY A 2 6.07 -12.35 -6.54
N VAL A 3 4.88 -11.76 -6.32
CA VAL A 3 4.62 -10.31 -6.36
C VAL A 3 4.17 -9.86 -4.98
N SER A 4 4.65 -8.70 -4.53
CA SER A 4 4.25 -8.00 -3.32
C SER A 4 3.95 -6.53 -3.62
N TYR A 5 3.12 -5.92 -2.79
CA TYR A 5 2.74 -4.50 -2.90
C TYR A 5 3.18 -3.68 -1.68
N CYS A 6 3.92 -4.28 -0.74
CA CYS A 6 4.32 -3.65 0.51
C CYS A 6 5.73 -4.12 0.90
N ALA A 7 6.72 -3.24 0.83
CA ALA A 7 8.10 -3.56 1.19
C ALA A 7 8.26 -3.85 2.68
N THR A 8 7.63 -3.04 3.53
CA THR A 8 7.70 -3.20 5.00
C THR A 8 6.96 -4.43 5.51
N CYS A 9 5.93 -4.90 4.78
CA CYS A 9 5.16 -6.09 5.16
C CYS A 9 5.94 -7.38 4.86
N ASP A 10 6.48 -7.49 3.64
CA ASP A 10 7.00 -8.75 3.10
C ASP A 10 8.52 -8.77 2.93
N GLY A 11 9.19 -7.61 2.99
CA GLY A 11 10.61 -7.48 2.67
C GLY A 11 11.51 -8.45 3.43
N MET A 12 11.26 -8.63 4.73
CA MET A 12 12.05 -9.54 5.58
C MET A 12 12.03 -11.00 5.10
N LEU A 13 10.98 -11.45 4.40
CA LEU A 13 10.88 -12.79 3.82
C LEU A 13 11.87 -13.00 2.68
N TYR A 14 12.39 -11.90 2.10
CA TYR A 14 13.26 -11.90 0.93
C TYR A 14 14.67 -11.41 1.22
N ARG A 15 15.08 -11.35 2.49
CA ARG A 15 16.45 -11.02 2.89
C ARG A 15 17.45 -11.94 2.18
N GLY A 16 18.49 -11.37 1.56
CA GLY A 16 19.50 -12.08 0.78
C GLY A 16 19.00 -12.57 -0.58
N LYS A 17 17.81 -12.12 -1.03
CA LYS A 17 17.21 -12.48 -2.32
C LYS A 17 17.20 -11.30 -3.27
N ARG A 18 17.03 -11.59 -4.57
CA ARG A 18 16.91 -10.60 -5.63
C ARG A 18 15.49 -10.02 -5.62
N ALA A 19 15.37 -8.76 -5.34
CA ALA A 19 14.13 -8.01 -5.33
C ALA A 19 14.11 -7.03 -6.51
N ALA A 20 13.21 -7.23 -7.46
CA ALA A 20 12.92 -6.24 -8.48
C ALA A 20 11.81 -5.31 -7.97
N VAL A 21 12.03 -3.99 -8.02
CA VAL A 21 11.09 -2.99 -7.50
C VAL A 21 10.60 -2.10 -8.64
N ILE A 22 9.29 -2.09 -8.87
CA ILE A 22 8.62 -1.16 -9.78
C ILE A 22 8.00 -0.05 -8.93
N GLY A 23 8.61 1.15 -8.96
CA GLY A 23 8.17 2.31 -8.20
C GLY A 23 7.16 3.13 -8.98
N LEU A 24 5.91 3.13 -8.52
CA LEU A 24 4.79 3.91 -9.08
C LEU A 24 4.32 5.00 -8.11
N ALA A 25 4.64 4.89 -6.81
CA ALA A 25 4.33 5.85 -5.77
C ALA A 25 5.52 6.79 -5.50
N ALA A 26 5.27 7.94 -4.89
CA ALA A 26 6.30 8.94 -4.59
C ALA A 26 7.30 8.47 -3.53
N ASP A 27 6.88 7.62 -2.60
CA ASP A 27 7.65 7.01 -1.52
C ASP A 27 8.36 5.70 -1.92
N ALA A 28 8.09 5.17 -3.12
CA ALA A 28 8.70 3.93 -3.61
C ALA A 28 10.25 3.91 -3.57
N PRO A 29 10.99 5.00 -3.81
CA PRO A 29 12.44 5.01 -3.62
C PRO A 29 12.85 4.73 -2.18
N ALA A 30 12.18 5.32 -1.19
CA ALA A 30 12.46 5.10 0.23
C ALA A 30 12.16 3.65 0.65
N GLU A 31 11.07 3.06 0.14
CA GLU A 31 10.77 1.65 0.35
C GLU A 31 11.83 0.72 -0.29
N ALA A 32 12.36 1.09 -1.45
CA ALA A 32 13.45 0.34 -2.08
C ALA A 32 14.75 0.42 -1.27
N ASP A 33 15.04 1.59 -0.65
CA ASP A 33 16.17 1.75 0.26
C ASP A 33 16.00 0.92 1.52
N PHE A 34 14.81 0.89 2.11
CA PHE A 34 14.49 -0.02 3.21
C PHE A 34 14.76 -1.49 2.85
N LEU A 35 14.38 -1.95 1.65
CA LEU A 35 14.68 -3.32 1.21
C LEU A 35 16.19 -3.59 1.13
N ARG A 36 17.00 -2.60 0.71
CA ARG A 36 18.48 -2.70 0.71
C ARG A 36 19.02 -2.80 2.13
N GLU A 37 18.53 -1.95 3.04
CA GLU A 37 18.94 -1.92 4.44
C GLU A 37 18.71 -3.25 5.15
N ILE A 38 17.59 -3.93 4.88
CA ILE A 38 17.31 -5.25 5.43
C ILE A 38 18.06 -6.39 4.72
N GLY A 39 18.85 -6.07 3.68
CA GLY A 39 19.77 -7.00 3.03
C GLY A 39 19.21 -7.69 1.79
N CYS A 40 18.21 -7.15 1.12
CA CYS A 40 17.80 -7.60 -0.22
C CYS A 40 18.78 -7.07 -1.29
N ASP A 41 18.98 -7.84 -2.37
CA ASP A 41 19.64 -7.37 -3.60
C ASP A 41 18.57 -6.68 -4.48
N VAL A 42 18.54 -5.34 -4.47
CA VAL A 42 17.44 -4.54 -5.02
C VAL A 42 17.79 -3.92 -6.35
N GLN A 43 17.01 -4.24 -7.37
CA GLN A 43 16.96 -3.52 -8.64
C GLN A 43 15.70 -2.66 -8.68
N TYR A 44 15.87 -1.33 -8.66
CA TYR A 44 14.78 -0.36 -8.69
C TYR A 44 14.55 0.19 -10.09
N TYR A 45 13.29 0.26 -10.51
CA TYR A 45 12.84 0.83 -11.77
C TYR A 45 11.74 1.87 -11.52
N ASP A 46 11.89 3.04 -12.11
CA ASP A 46 10.83 4.06 -12.15
C ASP A 46 9.70 3.57 -13.05
N GLY A 47 8.55 3.27 -12.46
CA GLY A 47 7.40 2.67 -13.14
C GLY A 47 6.79 3.55 -14.25
N LYS A 48 7.12 4.85 -14.28
CA LYS A 48 6.66 5.79 -15.32
C LYS A 48 7.57 5.84 -16.55
N LYS A 49 8.80 5.30 -16.45
CA LYS A 49 9.82 5.40 -17.51
C LYS A 49 10.00 4.13 -18.31
N HIS A 50 9.48 2.99 -17.85
CA HIS A 50 9.71 1.67 -18.43
C HIS A 50 8.41 0.94 -18.70
N ARG A 51 8.46 -0.01 -19.63
CA ARG A 51 7.40 -1.01 -19.83
C ARG A 51 7.76 -2.28 -19.09
N PHE A 52 6.78 -2.86 -18.40
CA PHE A 52 6.98 -4.04 -17.58
C PHE A 52 6.09 -5.20 -18.03
N GLU A 53 6.65 -6.40 -17.98
CA GLU A 53 5.90 -7.64 -18.06
C GLU A 53 6.41 -8.58 -16.96
N ILE A 54 5.50 -9.16 -16.18
CA ILE A 54 5.83 -10.12 -15.13
C ILE A 54 5.58 -11.51 -15.68
N ARG A 55 6.60 -12.37 -15.61
CA ARG A 55 6.53 -13.75 -16.09
C ARG A 55 6.82 -14.75 -14.98
N GLY A 56 6.33 -15.97 -15.16
CA GLY A 56 6.51 -17.13 -14.30
C GLY A 56 5.32 -18.08 -14.43
N ALA A 57 5.50 -19.36 -14.19
CA ALA A 57 4.44 -20.36 -14.30
C ALA A 57 3.64 -20.48 -12.99
N GLU A 58 4.26 -20.99 -11.93
CA GLU A 58 3.60 -21.16 -10.62
C GLU A 58 3.79 -19.94 -9.70
N ARG A 59 4.84 -19.17 -9.95
CA ARG A 59 5.16 -17.91 -9.27
C ARG A 59 5.81 -16.95 -10.25
N ALA A 60 5.68 -15.66 -9.99
CA ALA A 60 6.46 -14.65 -10.69
C ALA A 60 7.94 -14.81 -10.30
N ASP A 61 8.82 -15.00 -11.28
CA ASP A 61 10.25 -15.20 -11.11
C ASP A 61 11.11 -14.38 -12.08
N THR A 62 10.46 -13.69 -13.01
CA THR A 62 11.11 -12.91 -14.05
C THR A 62 10.36 -11.60 -14.25
N LEU A 63 11.07 -10.48 -14.14
CA LEU A 63 10.61 -9.18 -14.59
C LEU A 63 11.23 -8.86 -15.95
N VAL A 64 10.38 -8.57 -16.94
CA VAL A 64 10.83 -8.06 -18.24
C VAL A 64 10.71 -6.54 -18.21
N VAL A 65 11.81 -5.85 -18.44
CA VAL A 65 11.90 -4.38 -18.48
C VAL A 65 12.32 -3.97 -19.89
N ASP A 66 11.47 -3.25 -20.60
CA ASP A 66 11.68 -2.81 -21.99
C ASP A 66 12.13 -3.94 -22.94
N GLY A 67 11.62 -5.14 -22.73
CA GLY A 67 11.95 -6.35 -23.49
C GLY A 67 13.15 -7.15 -22.95
N ALA A 68 13.92 -6.65 -21.96
CA ALA A 68 15.01 -7.37 -21.33
C ALA A 68 14.54 -8.14 -20.09
N ALA A 69 14.72 -9.47 -20.09
CA ALA A 69 14.33 -10.33 -18.97
C ALA A 69 15.34 -10.26 -17.83
N GLN A 70 14.85 -10.03 -16.61
CA GLN A 70 15.63 -9.97 -15.37
C GLN A 70 15.08 -11.01 -14.38
N PRO A 71 15.88 -11.96 -13.89
CA PRO A 71 15.42 -12.89 -12.89
C PRO A 71 15.22 -12.22 -11.54
N ALA A 72 14.12 -12.52 -10.87
CA ALA A 72 13.79 -11.98 -9.55
C ALA A 72 13.21 -13.06 -8.65
N ASP A 73 13.58 -13.03 -7.37
CA ASP A 73 13.00 -13.92 -6.36
C ASP A 73 11.68 -13.32 -5.81
N VAL A 74 11.51 -12.00 -5.95
CA VAL A 74 10.28 -11.25 -5.68
C VAL A 74 10.22 -10.00 -6.57
N ILE A 75 9.00 -9.60 -6.93
CA ILE A 75 8.72 -8.36 -7.64
C ILE A 75 7.84 -7.50 -6.74
N PHE A 76 8.37 -6.38 -6.25
CA PHE A 76 7.60 -5.38 -5.52
C PHE A 76 7.01 -4.37 -6.50
N VAL A 77 5.69 -4.20 -6.46
CA VAL A 77 4.97 -3.19 -7.23
C VAL A 77 4.46 -2.13 -6.26
N LEU A 78 5.27 -1.11 -6.02
CA LEU A 78 5.02 -0.07 -5.02
C LEU A 78 4.21 1.05 -5.67
N ARG A 79 2.91 1.06 -5.37
CA ARG A 79 1.94 2.01 -5.93
C ARG A 79 1.11 2.66 -4.82
N ALA A 80 0.64 3.87 -5.08
CA ALA A 80 -0.33 4.50 -4.21
C ALA A 80 -1.63 3.68 -4.14
N GLY A 81 -2.31 3.75 -3.02
CA GLY A 81 -3.67 3.24 -2.85
C GLY A 81 -4.67 3.98 -3.75
N PHE A 82 -5.92 3.53 -3.76
CA PHE A 82 -7.00 4.28 -4.40
C PHE A 82 -7.27 5.56 -3.63
N ALA A 83 -7.45 6.67 -4.35
CA ALA A 83 -7.88 7.92 -3.73
C ALA A 83 -9.31 7.74 -3.17
N ALA A 84 -9.51 8.15 -1.93
CA ALA A 84 -10.78 7.94 -1.22
C ALA A 84 -11.96 8.67 -1.87
N ASP A 85 -11.71 9.84 -2.46
CA ASP A 85 -12.67 10.63 -3.22
C ASP A 85 -13.15 9.95 -4.50
N THR A 86 -12.35 9.01 -5.06
CA THR A 86 -12.75 8.16 -6.17
C THR A 86 -13.81 7.13 -5.75
N LEU A 87 -13.73 6.64 -4.50
CA LEU A 87 -14.67 5.66 -3.97
C LEU A 87 -15.94 6.33 -3.44
N LEU A 88 -15.80 7.49 -2.79
CA LEU A 88 -16.89 8.28 -2.20
C LEU A 88 -16.79 9.73 -2.64
N PRO A 89 -17.36 10.08 -3.79
CA PRO A 89 -17.34 11.46 -4.29
C PRO A 89 -17.90 12.45 -3.26
N GLY A 90 -17.15 13.54 -3.01
CA GLY A 90 -17.52 14.58 -2.06
C GLY A 90 -17.10 14.34 -0.60
N ILE A 91 -16.42 13.21 -0.31
CA ILE A 91 -15.82 13.03 1.01
C ILE A 91 -14.64 13.99 1.20
N ALA A 92 -14.52 14.62 2.37
CA ALA A 92 -13.39 15.49 2.66
C ALA A 92 -12.11 14.69 2.81
N THR A 93 -11.05 15.12 2.10
CA THR A 93 -9.73 14.52 2.16
C THR A 93 -8.65 15.57 2.44
N GLU A 94 -7.62 15.19 3.18
CA GLU A 94 -6.38 15.94 3.35
C GLU A 94 -5.19 15.03 3.05
N LYS A 95 -4.26 15.47 2.18
CA LYS A 95 -3.09 14.68 1.75
C LYS A 95 -3.45 13.27 1.31
N SER A 96 -4.54 13.13 0.55
CA SER A 96 -5.11 11.87 0.05
C SER A 96 -5.70 10.93 1.12
N HIS A 97 -5.86 11.38 2.37
CA HIS A 97 -6.50 10.62 3.45
C HIS A 97 -7.87 11.20 3.77
N ILE A 98 -8.80 10.34 4.20
CA ILE A 98 -10.12 10.76 4.63
C ILE A 98 -9.99 11.52 5.95
N VAL A 99 -10.53 12.73 5.99
CA VAL A 99 -10.63 13.50 7.24
C VAL A 99 -11.73 12.92 8.11
N VAL A 100 -11.37 12.56 9.34
CA VAL A 100 -12.31 12.04 10.36
C VAL A 100 -12.18 12.82 11.65
N ASP A 101 -13.26 12.86 12.44
CA ASP A 101 -13.26 13.38 13.80
C ASP A 101 -12.76 12.34 14.83
N GLU A 102 -12.79 12.69 16.11
CA GLU A 102 -12.38 11.82 17.23
C GLU A 102 -13.22 10.53 17.33
N SER A 103 -14.41 10.51 16.72
CA SER A 103 -15.30 9.36 16.65
C SER A 103 -15.13 8.53 15.38
N TYR A 104 -14.15 8.88 14.53
CA TYR A 104 -13.94 8.31 13.20
C TYR A 104 -15.08 8.60 12.20
N ALA A 105 -15.94 9.59 12.47
CA ALA A 105 -16.94 10.03 11.52
C ALA A 105 -16.30 10.90 10.44
N ALA A 106 -16.62 10.63 9.19
CA ALA A 106 -16.18 11.41 8.03
C ALA A 106 -17.13 12.58 7.76
N SER A 107 -16.81 13.40 6.76
CA SER A 107 -17.62 14.59 6.39
C SER A 107 -19.03 14.27 5.87
N ILE A 108 -19.27 13.03 5.47
CA ILE A 108 -20.58 12.55 4.98
C ILE A 108 -21.31 11.87 6.14
N PRO A 109 -22.53 12.32 6.51
CA PRO A 109 -23.29 11.70 7.60
C PRO A 109 -23.49 10.20 7.40
N GLY A 110 -23.22 9.42 8.46
CA GLY A 110 -23.33 7.95 8.42
C GLY A 110 -22.12 7.24 7.80
N VAL A 111 -21.11 7.98 7.35
CA VAL A 111 -19.84 7.43 6.85
C VAL A 111 -18.78 7.54 7.94
N PHE A 112 -18.10 6.42 8.19
CA PHE A 112 -16.99 6.31 9.13
C PHE A 112 -15.79 5.72 8.40
N ALA A 113 -14.57 6.17 8.74
CA ALA A 113 -13.36 5.65 8.13
C ALA A 113 -12.30 5.35 9.20
N ALA A 114 -11.50 4.32 8.98
CA ALA A 114 -10.45 3.89 9.89
C ALA A 114 -9.33 3.16 9.16
N GLY A 115 -8.14 3.13 9.75
CA GLY A 115 -6.95 2.50 9.19
C GLY A 115 -6.25 3.37 8.16
N ASP A 116 -5.49 2.77 7.27
CA ASP A 116 -4.59 3.44 6.34
C ASP A 116 -5.23 4.56 5.51
N CYS A 117 -6.54 4.47 5.26
CA CYS A 117 -7.27 5.49 4.53
C CYS A 117 -7.45 6.81 5.30
N THR A 118 -7.20 6.81 6.62
CA THR A 118 -7.26 8.02 7.49
C THR A 118 -5.88 8.59 7.80
N GLY A 119 -4.80 7.90 7.42
CA GLY A 119 -3.42 8.37 7.59
C GLY A 119 -2.52 7.41 8.37
N ALA A 120 -1.29 7.85 8.60
CA ALA A 120 -0.31 7.08 9.37
C ALA A 120 -0.71 6.95 10.86
N PRO A 121 -0.24 5.87 11.55
CA PRO A 121 0.74 4.90 11.07
C PRO A 121 0.11 3.77 10.25
N TYR A 122 0.72 3.41 9.13
CA TYR A 122 0.25 2.31 8.25
C TYR A 122 0.63 0.96 8.84
N GLN A 123 -0.04 0.58 9.92
CA GLN A 123 0.25 -0.61 10.72
C GLN A 123 -1.03 -1.40 10.98
N ILE A 124 -0.95 -2.71 10.80
CA ILE A 124 -2.10 -3.62 11.06
C ILE A 124 -2.69 -3.41 12.47
N PRO A 125 -1.90 -3.34 13.58
CA PRO A 125 -2.47 -3.11 14.90
C PRO A 125 -3.20 -1.78 15.05
N ALA A 126 -2.71 -0.71 14.41
CA ALA A 126 -3.37 0.59 14.39
C ALA A 126 -4.71 0.50 13.68
N ALA A 127 -4.74 -0.04 12.45
CA ALA A 127 -5.95 -0.21 11.67
C ALA A 127 -7.02 -1.05 12.41
N VAL A 128 -6.61 -2.11 13.11
CA VAL A 128 -7.51 -2.94 13.93
C VAL A 128 -8.08 -2.13 15.10
N GLY A 129 -7.25 -1.38 15.82
CA GLY A 129 -7.68 -0.55 16.95
C GLY A 129 -8.64 0.55 16.53
N GLU A 130 -8.33 1.26 15.45
CA GLU A 130 -9.18 2.30 14.88
C GLU A 130 -10.50 1.72 14.36
N GLY A 131 -10.46 0.60 13.65
CA GLY A 131 -11.66 -0.09 13.16
C GLY A 131 -12.61 -0.49 14.28
N ASN A 132 -12.08 -0.96 15.43
CA ASN A 132 -12.89 -1.24 16.61
C ASN A 132 -13.55 0.04 17.17
N ARG A 133 -12.81 1.14 17.29
CA ARG A 133 -13.34 2.42 17.75
C ARG A 133 -14.40 2.98 16.79
N ALA A 134 -14.15 2.93 15.49
CA ALA A 134 -15.09 3.34 14.47
C ALA A 134 -16.40 2.52 14.55
N ALA A 135 -16.30 1.19 14.69
CA ALA A 135 -17.47 0.33 14.83
C ALA A 135 -18.33 0.69 16.05
N LEU A 136 -17.71 0.96 17.20
CA LEU A 136 -18.43 1.42 18.41
C LEU A 136 -19.11 2.79 18.18
N SER A 137 -18.51 3.66 17.40
CA SER A 137 -19.10 4.95 17.03
C SER A 137 -20.28 4.81 16.07
N VAL A 138 -20.19 3.89 15.08
CA VAL A 138 -21.32 3.51 14.21
C VAL A 138 -22.51 3.02 15.04
N VAL A 139 -22.28 2.13 16.02
CA VAL A 139 -23.35 1.63 16.90
C VAL A 139 -24.03 2.76 17.67
N ARG A 140 -23.24 3.73 18.19
CA ARG A 140 -23.80 4.91 18.87
C ARG A 140 -24.59 5.80 17.93
N TRP A 141 -24.09 6.04 16.74
CA TRP A 141 -24.76 6.85 15.72
C TRP A 141 -26.11 6.23 15.32
N LEU A 142 -26.15 4.92 15.04
CA LEU A 142 -27.37 4.21 14.67
C LEU A 142 -28.46 4.20 15.77
N ARG A 143 -28.08 4.33 17.05
CA ARG A 143 -29.04 4.42 18.17
C ARG A 143 -29.64 5.81 18.34
N ASN A 144 -29.01 6.83 17.76
CA ASN A 144 -29.41 8.22 17.89
C ASN A 144 -29.96 8.82 16.57
N ALA A 145 -29.92 8.03 15.48
CA ALA A 145 -30.49 8.36 14.18
C ALA A 145 -31.93 7.87 14.10
#